data_a9b8da551f1328ccbfe12d1500d0cecf
#
_entry.id   a9b8da551f1328ccbfe12d1500d0cecf
#
_cell.length_a   1.000
_cell.length_b   1.000
_cell.length_c   1.000
_cell.angle_alpha   90.00
_cell.angle_beta   90.00
_cell.angle_gamma   90.00
#
_symmetry.space_group_name_H-M   'P 1'
#
loop_
_entity.id
_entity.type
_entity.pdbx_description
1 polymer ?
#
loop_
_entity_poly.entity_id
_entity_poly.type
_entity_poly.pdbx_seq_one_letter_code
_entity_poly.pdbx_strand_id
1 'polypeptide(L)'
;MIEDLLEYIEGPARWTVTALALMVFLFLVARRKLFEGPAKLVDIIVKWRKKPSGQIPVEPWMETPEIKAVLAAITKNGKEARFIGGCVRDALLKKPVTDIDIATPETPDQITSLLENAGIKAVPVGIEYGTVMAVINRQSFEITTLRKDIKTDGRHAEVEFTEDWRQDAARRDFTFNTISATPDGMIYDYFNGIQDLADQAIRFVGRAPERIDEDRLRILRYFRFIATLGMRGESKMEFQACIDRAPALKELSAERIKSELFKILDSTMQLDVVALMYNHGVLKVILPYVTSPERLRQLAWLETSAIKFECVRPDPLRRLAALVATDEQGTVEITEALKLSNAEHQRLTSMIAPQWEADWQISNNDLRATLYRVGAATVIDLVLLEWAGMLVASSTGLGEVQDGWVRIIDTADQAGGYITFPLKGQDVLDLGVAPGREVADLLGQVEEWWQAQGCHADREACLEKLAGDVLK
;
A
#
# COMPACT_ATOMS: atom_id res chain seq x y z
N MET A 1 -54.19 44.87 2.23
CA MET A 1 -54.31 43.38 2.01
C MET A 1 -53.00 42.64 2.04
N ILE A 2 -51.88 43.19 1.56
CA ILE A 2 -50.55 42.55 1.72
C ILE A 2 -49.90 43.05 3.01
N GLU A 3 -50.08 44.27 3.42
CA GLU A 3 -49.57 44.83 4.69
C GLU A 3 -50.31 44.23 5.89
N ASP A 4 -51.63 44.00 5.81
CA ASP A 4 -52.38 43.36 6.88
C ASP A 4 -52.03 41.88 7.09
N LEU A 5 -51.45 41.20 6.10
CA LEU A 5 -50.99 39.83 6.21
C LEU A 5 -49.58 39.70 6.88
N LEU A 6 -48.82 40.79 6.87
CA LEU A 6 -47.48 40.82 7.44
C LEU A 6 -47.46 41.11 8.95
N GLU A 7 -48.53 41.71 9.47
CA GLU A 7 -48.67 42.04 10.90
C GLU A 7 -49.10 40.84 11.77
N TYR A 8 -49.59 39.73 11.15
CA TYR A 8 -50.13 38.57 11.87
C TYR A 8 -49.13 37.44 12.13
N ILE A 9 -47.86 37.59 11.72
CA ILE A 9 -46.86 36.52 11.89
C ILE A 9 -45.68 37.05 12.73
N GLU A 10 -45.83 37.00 14.04
CA GLU A 10 -44.71 37.13 14.97
C GLU A 10 -44.11 35.74 15.26
N GLY A 11 -42.79 35.61 15.11
CA GLY A 11 -42.08 34.41 15.50
C GLY A 11 -41.42 33.61 14.35
N PRO A 12 -40.93 32.40 14.62
CA PRO A 12 -40.18 31.59 13.63
C PRO A 12 -40.95 31.24 12.36
N ALA A 13 -42.28 31.37 12.36
CA ALA A 13 -43.11 31.18 11.18
C ALA A 13 -42.87 32.20 10.05
N ARG A 14 -42.30 33.38 10.38
CA ARG A 14 -41.98 34.42 9.39
C ARG A 14 -40.92 33.97 8.40
N TRP A 15 -39.95 33.22 8.87
CA TRP A 15 -38.87 32.68 8.01
C TRP A 15 -39.38 31.55 7.11
N THR A 16 -40.33 30.72 7.58
CA THR A 16 -40.90 29.64 6.77
C THR A 16 -41.79 30.16 5.65
N VAL A 17 -42.57 31.21 5.92
CA VAL A 17 -43.41 31.85 4.89
C VAL A 17 -42.58 32.60 3.87
N THR A 18 -41.52 33.29 4.32
CA THR A 18 -40.62 34.00 3.41
C THR A 18 -39.81 33.02 2.56
N ALA A 19 -39.36 31.90 3.14
CA ALA A 19 -38.69 30.84 2.41
C ALA A 19 -39.61 30.15 1.40
N LEU A 20 -40.86 29.91 1.76
CA LEU A 20 -41.86 29.33 0.86
C LEU A 20 -42.22 30.30 -0.29
N ALA A 21 -42.41 31.61 0.01
CA ALA A 21 -42.64 32.62 -1.00
C ALA A 21 -41.41 32.79 -1.94
N LEU A 22 -40.22 32.71 -1.42
CA LEU A 22 -38.98 32.73 -2.21
C LEU A 22 -38.87 31.47 -3.09
N MET A 23 -39.21 30.30 -2.56
CA MET A 23 -39.23 29.04 -3.33
C MET A 23 -40.32 29.09 -4.43
N VAL A 24 -41.50 29.60 -4.13
CA VAL A 24 -42.59 29.77 -5.13
C VAL A 24 -42.19 30.81 -6.17
N PHE A 25 -41.55 31.91 -5.76
CA PHE A 25 -41.01 32.93 -6.68
C PHE A 25 -39.91 32.35 -7.56
N LEU A 26 -38.97 31.62 -6.99
CA LEU A 26 -37.91 30.93 -7.73
C LEU A 26 -38.49 29.86 -8.66
N PHE A 27 -39.50 29.14 -8.22
CA PHE A 27 -40.23 28.17 -9.04
C PHE A 27 -41.01 28.84 -10.20
N LEU A 28 -41.64 29.98 -9.96
CA LEU A 28 -42.33 30.74 -11.00
C LEU A 28 -41.37 31.41 -11.99
N VAL A 29 -40.21 31.90 -11.50
CA VAL A 29 -39.13 32.43 -12.36
C VAL A 29 -38.49 31.32 -13.17
N ALA A 30 -38.28 30.15 -12.54
CA ALA A 30 -37.81 28.95 -13.23
C ALA A 30 -38.82 28.46 -14.27
N ARG A 31 -40.13 28.48 -13.93
CA ARG A 31 -41.19 28.09 -14.86
C ARG A 31 -41.33 29.05 -16.05
N ARG A 32 -41.08 30.36 -15.84
CA ARG A 32 -41.09 31.35 -16.93
C ARG A 32 -39.88 31.23 -17.86
N LYS A 33 -38.71 30.75 -17.33
CA LYS A 33 -37.52 30.40 -18.11
C LYS A 33 -37.57 28.99 -18.74
N LEU A 34 -38.42 28.09 -18.21
CA LEU A 34 -38.61 26.72 -18.74
C LEU A 34 -39.37 26.66 -20.07
N PHE A 35 -40.01 27.78 -20.50
CA PHE A 35 -40.65 27.83 -21.83
C PHE A 35 -39.69 28.13 -22.98
N GLU A 36 -38.39 28.37 -22.69
CA GLU A 36 -37.34 28.43 -23.72
C GLU A 36 -36.60 27.09 -23.82
N GLY A 37 -37.31 26.01 -24.15
CA GLY A 37 -36.82 24.70 -24.59
C GLY A 37 -35.89 23.93 -23.67
N PRO A 38 -36.03 22.60 -23.53
CA PRO A 38 -35.18 21.74 -22.68
C PRO A 38 -33.70 21.74 -23.10
N ALA A 39 -33.37 22.13 -24.32
CA ALA A 39 -31.99 22.21 -24.83
C ALA A 39 -31.14 23.27 -24.08
N LYS A 40 -31.71 24.46 -23.77
CA LYS A 40 -30.94 25.52 -23.06
C LYS A 40 -30.66 25.20 -21.59
N LEU A 41 -31.53 24.45 -20.94
CA LEU A 41 -31.31 24.02 -19.54
C LEU A 41 -30.21 22.94 -19.46
N VAL A 42 -30.22 22.03 -20.43
CA VAL A 42 -29.17 21.02 -20.59
C VAL A 42 -27.82 21.71 -20.87
N ASP A 43 -27.78 22.72 -21.75
CA ASP A 43 -26.57 23.49 -22.04
C ASP A 43 -26.05 24.30 -20.83
N ILE A 44 -26.92 24.86 -20.01
CA ILE A 44 -26.56 25.56 -18.78
C ILE A 44 -26.01 24.54 -17.76
N ILE A 45 -26.66 23.41 -17.56
CA ILE A 45 -26.21 22.36 -16.66
C ILE A 45 -24.88 21.75 -17.15
N VAL A 46 -24.72 21.54 -18.47
CA VAL A 46 -23.49 21.05 -19.08
C VAL A 46 -22.35 22.07 -18.95
N LYS A 47 -22.64 23.38 -19.14
CA LYS A 47 -21.65 24.46 -18.92
C LYS A 47 -21.24 24.61 -17.43
N TRP A 48 -22.16 24.42 -16.48
CA TRP A 48 -21.85 24.41 -15.05
C TRP A 48 -20.98 23.21 -14.65
N ARG A 49 -21.20 22.05 -15.28
CA ARG A 49 -20.42 20.82 -15.06
C ARG A 49 -19.00 20.86 -15.63
N LYS A 50 -18.71 21.82 -16.52
CA LYS A 50 -17.37 22.01 -17.12
C LYS A 50 -16.50 23.06 -16.41
N LYS A 51 -17.00 23.67 -15.31
CA LYS A 51 -16.20 24.65 -14.56
C LYS A 51 -15.30 23.94 -13.56
N PRO A 52 -14.03 24.39 -13.44
CA PRO A 52 -13.14 23.90 -12.40
C PRO A 52 -13.73 24.16 -11.01
N SER A 53 -13.48 23.23 -10.10
CA SER A 53 -13.89 23.31 -8.68
C SER A 53 -12.90 24.10 -7.84
N GLY A 54 -11.68 24.34 -8.34
CA GLY A 54 -10.61 25.06 -7.68
C GLY A 54 -9.34 25.01 -8.50
N GLN A 55 -8.23 25.39 -7.87
CA GLN A 55 -6.90 25.38 -8.48
C GLN A 55 -5.86 24.98 -7.42
N ILE A 56 -4.91 24.12 -7.77
CA ILE A 56 -3.68 23.88 -7.02
C ILE A 56 -2.52 24.61 -7.69
N PRO A 57 -1.48 24.99 -6.95
CA PRO A 57 -0.22 25.42 -7.55
C PRO A 57 0.29 24.36 -8.52
N VAL A 58 0.92 24.80 -9.58
CA VAL A 58 1.62 23.86 -10.47
C VAL A 58 2.82 23.28 -9.69
N GLU A 59 2.78 22.00 -9.43
CA GLU A 59 3.79 21.30 -8.64
C GLU A 59 4.98 20.89 -9.52
N PRO A 60 6.21 20.78 -8.98
CA PRO A 60 7.39 20.42 -9.76
C PRO A 60 7.23 19.11 -10.56
N TRP A 61 6.51 18.13 -10.02
CA TRP A 61 6.25 16.86 -10.70
C TRP A 61 5.39 17.03 -11.95
N MET A 62 4.52 18.05 -12.04
CA MET A 62 3.70 18.36 -13.23
C MET A 62 4.52 18.97 -14.37
N GLU A 63 5.71 19.49 -14.07
CA GLU A 63 6.52 20.28 -14.99
C GLU A 63 7.80 19.59 -15.46
N THR A 64 8.00 18.32 -15.10
CA THR A 64 9.18 17.58 -15.59
C THR A 64 9.21 17.54 -17.13
N PRO A 65 10.39 17.58 -17.75
CA PRO A 65 10.51 17.53 -19.20
C PRO A 65 9.77 16.32 -19.82
N GLU A 66 9.80 15.19 -19.12
CA GLU A 66 9.18 13.93 -19.52
C GLU A 66 7.65 14.07 -19.56
N ILE A 67 7.05 14.61 -18.49
CA ILE A 67 5.59 14.83 -18.42
C ILE A 67 5.14 15.83 -19.47
N LYS A 68 5.87 16.94 -19.63
CA LYS A 68 5.57 17.94 -20.67
C LYS A 68 5.61 17.32 -22.07
N ALA A 69 6.59 16.46 -22.34
CA ALA A 69 6.68 15.76 -23.63
C ALA A 69 5.50 14.81 -23.86
N VAL A 70 5.14 14.02 -22.83
CA VAL A 70 3.99 13.10 -22.90
C VAL A 70 2.69 13.86 -23.12
N LEU A 71 2.43 14.91 -22.32
CA LEU A 71 1.22 15.73 -22.44
C LEU A 71 1.14 16.40 -23.80
N ALA A 72 2.25 16.99 -24.31
CA ALA A 72 2.30 17.60 -25.63
C ALA A 72 1.99 16.60 -26.76
N ALA A 73 2.45 15.36 -26.60
CA ALA A 73 2.16 14.31 -27.58
C ALA A 73 0.67 13.95 -27.60
N ILE A 74 0.08 13.60 -26.43
CA ILE A 74 -1.29 13.09 -26.35
C ILE A 74 -2.37 14.16 -26.53
N THR A 75 -2.03 15.45 -26.42
CA THR A 75 -2.96 16.57 -26.66
C THR A 75 -2.88 17.14 -28.08
N LYS A 76 -2.02 16.58 -28.94
CA LYS A 76 -1.76 17.10 -30.29
C LYS A 76 -3.02 17.19 -31.16
N ASN A 77 -3.98 16.30 -30.95
CA ASN A 77 -5.26 16.31 -31.65
C ASN A 77 -6.29 17.30 -31.07
N GLY A 78 -5.92 18.09 -30.06
CA GLY A 78 -6.78 19.07 -29.41
C GLY A 78 -7.70 18.49 -28.33
N LYS A 79 -7.56 17.19 -28.00
CA LYS A 79 -8.26 16.60 -26.85
C LYS A 79 -7.52 16.91 -25.56
N GLU A 80 -8.29 17.04 -24.47
CA GLU A 80 -7.77 17.38 -23.16
C GLU A 80 -7.11 16.16 -22.49
N ALA A 81 -6.02 16.40 -21.73
CA ALA A 81 -5.42 15.42 -20.84
C ALA A 81 -5.39 16.00 -19.42
N ARG A 82 -5.67 15.16 -18.42
CA ARG A 82 -5.65 15.54 -17.00
C ARG A 82 -4.91 14.50 -16.18
N PHE A 83 -4.24 14.96 -15.14
CA PHE A 83 -3.80 14.11 -14.04
C PHE A 83 -5.02 13.63 -13.26
N ILE A 84 -4.99 12.39 -12.77
CA ILE A 84 -6.16 11.76 -12.12
C ILE A 84 -5.77 10.93 -10.89
N GLY A 85 -6.72 10.78 -9.97
CA GLY A 85 -6.62 9.79 -8.90
C GLY A 85 -5.56 10.10 -7.85
N GLY A 86 -4.63 9.16 -7.67
CA GLY A 86 -3.63 9.18 -6.60
C GLY A 86 -2.75 10.43 -6.58
N CYS A 87 -2.19 10.82 -7.71
CA CYS A 87 -1.29 11.96 -7.79
C CYS A 87 -1.98 13.30 -7.42
N VAL A 88 -3.22 13.50 -7.86
CA VAL A 88 -3.98 14.72 -7.53
C VAL A 88 -4.37 14.74 -6.05
N ARG A 89 -4.85 13.61 -5.52
CA ARG A 89 -5.16 13.46 -4.09
C ARG A 89 -3.94 13.73 -3.22
N ASP A 90 -2.78 13.15 -3.56
CA ASP A 90 -1.58 13.25 -2.74
C ASP A 90 -1.00 14.68 -2.81
N ALA A 91 -1.07 15.36 -3.97
CA ALA A 91 -0.75 16.78 -4.09
C ALA A 91 -1.65 17.65 -3.21
N LEU A 92 -2.96 17.41 -3.18
CA LEU A 92 -3.90 18.11 -2.30
C LEU A 92 -3.59 17.90 -0.82
N LEU A 93 -3.13 16.71 -0.44
CA LEU A 93 -2.70 16.35 0.91
C LEU A 93 -1.26 16.79 1.23
N LYS A 94 -0.55 17.42 0.28
CA LYS A 94 0.87 17.80 0.40
C LYS A 94 1.78 16.60 0.72
N LYS A 95 1.43 15.43 0.20
CA LYS A 95 2.22 14.20 0.25
C LYS A 95 3.09 14.08 -1.00
N PRO A 96 4.23 13.38 -0.93
CA PRO A 96 5.03 13.08 -2.12
C PRO A 96 4.20 12.33 -3.17
N VAL A 97 4.28 12.79 -4.43
CA VAL A 97 3.65 12.12 -5.58
C VAL A 97 4.68 11.20 -6.21
N THR A 98 4.39 9.90 -6.26
CA THR A 98 5.28 8.88 -6.82
C THR A 98 4.77 8.35 -8.16
N ASP A 99 3.48 8.03 -8.25
CA ASP A 99 2.86 7.46 -9.43
C ASP A 99 1.98 8.51 -10.09
N ILE A 100 2.18 8.74 -11.37
CA ILE A 100 1.48 9.78 -12.12
C ILE A 100 0.60 9.12 -13.17
N ASP A 101 -0.71 9.22 -12.92
CA ASP A 101 -1.75 8.73 -13.81
C ASP A 101 -2.34 9.89 -14.62
N ILE A 102 -2.47 9.69 -15.94
CA ILE A 102 -3.05 10.65 -16.87
C ILE A 102 -4.29 10.03 -17.49
N ALA A 103 -5.34 10.82 -17.65
CA ALA A 103 -6.52 10.42 -18.42
C ALA A 103 -6.73 11.35 -19.61
N THR A 104 -7.30 10.79 -20.69
CA THR A 104 -7.65 11.52 -21.90
C THR A 104 -8.84 10.86 -22.61
N PRO A 105 -9.64 11.58 -23.39
CA PRO A 105 -10.63 10.99 -24.29
C PRO A 105 -10.05 10.27 -25.52
N GLU A 106 -8.73 10.35 -25.76
CA GLU A 106 -8.09 9.61 -26.85
C GLU A 106 -8.21 8.09 -26.61
N THR A 107 -8.47 7.31 -27.68
CA THR A 107 -8.52 5.85 -27.58
C THR A 107 -7.09 5.26 -27.41
N PRO A 108 -6.94 4.02 -26.94
CA PRO A 108 -5.61 3.41 -26.76
C PRO A 108 -4.77 3.39 -28.03
N ASP A 109 -5.39 3.15 -29.19
CA ASP A 109 -4.69 3.15 -30.47
C ASP A 109 -4.22 4.56 -30.84
N GLN A 110 -5.04 5.57 -30.58
CA GLN A 110 -4.68 6.97 -30.79
C GLN A 110 -3.56 7.40 -29.84
N ILE A 111 -3.64 7.05 -28.54
CA ILE A 111 -2.58 7.31 -27.55
C ILE A 111 -1.27 6.70 -28.03
N THR A 112 -1.29 5.42 -28.42
CA THR A 112 -0.10 4.71 -28.94
C THR A 112 0.51 5.44 -30.13
N SER A 113 -0.30 5.75 -31.15
CA SER A 113 0.15 6.44 -32.35
C SER A 113 0.70 7.84 -32.05
N LEU A 114 0.09 8.59 -31.14
CA LEU A 114 0.52 9.94 -30.74
C LEU A 114 1.87 9.91 -30.03
N LEU A 115 2.07 8.95 -29.12
CA LEU A 115 3.33 8.76 -28.40
C LEU A 115 4.46 8.34 -29.36
N GLU A 116 4.22 7.34 -30.22
CA GLU A 116 5.21 6.85 -31.19
C GLU A 116 5.62 7.95 -32.18
N ASN A 117 4.66 8.74 -32.67
CA ASN A 117 4.94 9.89 -33.54
C ASN A 117 5.76 11.00 -32.87
N ALA A 118 5.76 11.03 -31.51
CA ALA A 118 6.60 11.95 -30.72
C ALA A 118 7.94 11.31 -30.30
N GLY A 119 8.24 10.07 -30.74
CA GLY A 119 9.45 9.34 -30.36
C GLY A 119 9.42 8.80 -28.92
N ILE A 120 8.24 8.70 -28.30
CA ILE A 120 8.03 8.18 -26.94
C ILE A 120 7.60 6.72 -27.06
N LYS A 121 8.26 5.81 -26.32
CA LYS A 121 7.92 4.40 -26.34
C LYS A 121 6.54 4.19 -25.67
N ALA A 122 5.60 3.63 -26.41
CA ALA A 122 4.30 3.18 -25.92
C ALA A 122 4.32 1.69 -25.63
N VAL A 123 3.86 1.28 -24.44
CA VAL A 123 3.73 -0.12 -24.05
C VAL A 123 2.26 -0.38 -23.69
N PRO A 124 1.59 -1.29 -24.39
CA PRO A 124 0.21 -1.66 -24.07
C PRO A 124 0.20 -2.52 -22.78
N VAL A 125 -0.42 -2.02 -21.72
CA VAL A 125 -0.46 -2.70 -20.40
C VAL A 125 -1.86 -3.25 -20.09
N GLY A 126 -2.86 -2.88 -20.86
CA GLY A 126 -4.26 -3.28 -20.68
C GLY A 126 -5.12 -2.55 -21.71
N ILE A 127 -4.88 -2.78 -22.99
CA ILE A 127 -5.61 -2.13 -24.09
C ILE A 127 -7.11 -2.36 -23.96
N GLU A 128 -7.51 -3.56 -23.57
CA GLU A 128 -8.90 -3.93 -23.30
C GLU A 128 -9.55 -3.07 -22.22
N TYR A 129 -8.74 -2.54 -21.30
CA TYR A 129 -9.18 -1.62 -20.23
C TYR A 129 -8.84 -0.15 -20.55
N GLY A 130 -8.30 0.14 -21.71
CA GLY A 130 -8.01 1.49 -22.14
C GLY A 130 -6.70 2.08 -21.65
N THR A 131 -5.73 1.27 -21.18
CA THR A 131 -4.49 1.74 -20.57
C THR A 131 -3.27 1.51 -21.46
N VAL A 132 -2.46 2.56 -21.66
CA VAL A 132 -1.17 2.55 -22.35
C VAL A 132 -0.12 3.18 -21.44
N MET A 133 1.04 2.56 -21.34
CA MET A 133 2.20 3.08 -20.60
C MET A 133 3.11 3.85 -21.54
N ALA A 134 3.34 5.14 -21.29
CA ALA A 134 4.38 5.92 -21.93
C ALA A 134 5.70 5.73 -21.17
N VAL A 135 6.78 5.39 -21.88
CA VAL A 135 8.12 5.21 -21.27
C VAL A 135 9.11 6.18 -21.93
N ILE A 136 9.67 7.06 -21.14
CA ILE A 136 10.65 8.07 -21.55
C ILE A 136 11.71 8.25 -20.47
N ASN A 137 13.00 8.24 -20.82
CA ASN A 137 14.13 8.43 -19.89
C ASN A 137 14.07 7.53 -18.64
N ARG A 138 13.65 6.25 -18.79
CA ARG A 138 13.44 5.26 -17.71
C ARG A 138 12.31 5.62 -16.72
N GLN A 139 11.52 6.63 -17.00
CA GLN A 139 10.29 6.93 -16.28
C GLN A 139 9.09 6.37 -17.05
N SER A 140 8.06 5.97 -16.34
CA SER A 140 6.83 5.44 -16.92
C SER A 140 5.63 6.23 -16.43
N PHE A 141 4.71 6.52 -17.34
CA PHE A 141 3.46 7.24 -17.05
C PHE A 141 2.29 6.41 -17.57
N GLU A 142 1.32 6.16 -16.70
CA GLU A 142 0.10 5.46 -17.10
C GLU A 142 -0.88 6.44 -17.75
N ILE A 143 -1.31 6.13 -18.98
CA ILE A 143 -2.29 6.94 -19.70
C ILE A 143 -3.53 6.10 -19.93
N THR A 144 -4.65 6.53 -19.38
CA THR A 144 -5.92 5.80 -19.47
C THR A 144 -6.93 6.57 -20.29
N THR A 145 -7.54 5.91 -21.25
CA THR A 145 -8.72 6.40 -21.97
C THR A 145 -9.91 6.54 -21.02
N LEU A 146 -10.65 7.65 -21.10
CA LEU A 146 -11.89 7.80 -20.34
C LEU A 146 -12.87 6.67 -20.69
N ARG A 147 -13.45 6.04 -19.68
CA ARG A 147 -14.34 4.90 -19.87
C ARG A 147 -15.48 4.85 -18.85
N LYS A 148 -16.54 4.18 -19.18
CA LYS A 148 -17.59 3.72 -18.26
C LYS A 148 -17.60 2.20 -18.21
N ASP A 149 -17.89 1.63 -17.07
CA ASP A 149 -18.04 0.20 -16.90
C ASP A 149 -19.47 -0.19 -17.28
N ILE A 150 -19.67 -1.17 -18.19
CA ILE A 150 -21.00 -1.66 -18.61
C ILE A 150 -21.42 -2.82 -17.73
N LYS A 151 -20.50 -3.77 -17.50
CA LYS A 151 -20.69 -4.91 -16.60
C LYS A 151 -19.41 -5.13 -15.84
N THR A 152 -19.51 -5.36 -14.54
CA THR A 152 -18.37 -5.68 -13.68
C THR A 152 -18.64 -7.03 -13.00
N ASP A 153 -17.66 -7.93 -13.05
CA ASP A 153 -17.64 -9.19 -12.30
C ASP A 153 -16.45 -9.27 -11.34
N GLY A 154 -16.07 -8.13 -10.80
CA GLY A 154 -14.97 -7.98 -9.84
C GLY A 154 -13.58 -7.81 -10.45
N ARG A 155 -13.19 -8.51 -11.51
CA ARG A 155 -11.88 -8.38 -12.16
C ARG A 155 -11.96 -7.90 -13.59
N HIS A 156 -12.97 -8.33 -14.31
CA HIS A 156 -13.18 -8.01 -15.72
C HIS A 156 -14.39 -7.08 -15.84
N ALA A 157 -14.13 -5.86 -16.24
CA ALA A 157 -15.18 -4.93 -16.61
C ALA A 157 -15.25 -4.90 -18.15
N GLU A 158 -16.44 -5.14 -18.68
CA GLU A 158 -16.71 -4.76 -20.06
C GLU A 158 -16.80 -3.24 -20.06
N VAL A 159 -15.87 -2.57 -20.75
CA VAL A 159 -15.74 -1.11 -20.73
C VAL A 159 -16.19 -0.52 -22.05
N GLU A 160 -16.80 0.64 -22.01
CA GLU A 160 -17.08 1.47 -23.16
C GLU A 160 -16.34 2.81 -23.01
N PHE A 161 -15.55 3.19 -24.02
CA PHE A 161 -14.86 4.47 -24.00
C PHE A 161 -15.84 5.64 -24.09
N THR A 162 -15.52 6.73 -23.41
CA THR A 162 -16.37 7.91 -23.31
C THR A 162 -15.54 9.17 -23.41
N GLU A 163 -16.16 10.29 -23.76
CA GLU A 163 -15.57 11.63 -23.66
C GLU A 163 -16.03 12.39 -22.39
N ASP A 164 -16.89 11.77 -21.60
CA ASP A 164 -17.46 12.38 -20.39
C ASP A 164 -16.60 12.07 -19.15
N TRP A 165 -15.86 13.05 -18.69
CA TRP A 165 -15.05 13.02 -17.49
C TRP A 165 -15.81 12.60 -16.22
N ARG A 166 -17.10 12.96 -16.13
CA ARG A 166 -17.92 12.58 -14.98
C ARG A 166 -18.26 11.09 -15.00
N GLN A 167 -18.47 10.51 -16.17
CA GLN A 167 -18.70 9.07 -16.29
C GLN A 167 -17.48 8.27 -15.89
N ASP A 168 -16.27 8.69 -16.31
CA ASP A 168 -15.02 8.05 -15.85
C ASP A 168 -14.82 8.21 -14.34
N ALA A 169 -15.08 9.38 -13.79
CA ALA A 169 -15.01 9.62 -12.36
C ALA A 169 -16.02 8.76 -11.58
N ALA A 170 -17.24 8.55 -12.11
CA ALA A 170 -18.31 7.80 -11.46
C ALA A 170 -18.01 6.31 -11.28
N ARG A 171 -17.15 5.69 -12.10
CA ARG A 171 -16.78 4.28 -11.96
C ARG A 171 -15.71 4.02 -10.89
N ARG A 172 -15.03 5.06 -10.39
CA ARG A 172 -13.97 4.95 -9.39
C ARG A 172 -14.52 4.54 -8.03
N ASP A 173 -13.62 4.13 -7.14
CA ASP A 173 -13.98 3.61 -5.80
C ASP A 173 -14.47 4.71 -4.85
N PHE A 174 -13.60 5.67 -4.52
CA PHE A 174 -13.85 6.70 -3.51
C PHE A 174 -13.87 8.09 -4.12
N THR A 175 -14.65 8.99 -3.54
CA THR A 175 -14.85 10.36 -4.01
C THR A 175 -13.52 11.11 -4.20
N PHE A 176 -12.59 10.99 -3.27
CA PHE A 176 -11.29 11.64 -3.33
C PHE A 176 -10.36 11.09 -4.43
N ASN A 177 -10.62 9.91 -4.96
CA ASN A 177 -9.90 9.34 -6.11
C ASN A 177 -10.53 9.72 -7.45
N THR A 178 -11.63 10.47 -7.44
CA THR A 178 -12.29 10.97 -8.67
C THR A 178 -11.77 12.33 -9.11
N ILE A 179 -10.98 12.99 -8.27
CA ILE A 179 -10.48 14.33 -8.52
C ILE A 179 -9.48 14.27 -9.67
N SER A 180 -9.60 15.22 -10.61
CA SER A 180 -8.68 15.39 -11.72
C SER A 180 -8.14 16.80 -11.76
N ALA A 181 -6.93 16.98 -12.31
CA ALA A 181 -6.30 18.29 -12.48
C ALA A 181 -5.72 18.43 -13.88
N THR A 182 -5.91 19.61 -14.49
CA THR A 182 -5.22 19.96 -15.73
C THR A 182 -3.73 20.26 -15.47
N PRO A 183 -2.87 20.26 -16.50
CA PRO A 183 -1.46 20.58 -16.35
C PRO A 183 -1.17 21.98 -15.77
N ASP A 184 -2.09 22.92 -15.90
CA ASP A 184 -2.05 24.27 -15.32
C ASP A 184 -2.66 24.36 -13.93
N GLY A 185 -3.01 23.22 -13.33
CA GLY A 185 -3.46 23.09 -11.94
C GLY A 185 -4.94 23.31 -11.70
N MET A 186 -5.78 23.47 -12.74
CA MET A 186 -7.24 23.58 -12.55
C MET A 186 -7.83 22.24 -12.14
N ILE A 187 -8.57 22.22 -11.02
CA ILE A 187 -9.14 21.01 -10.43
C ILE A 187 -10.57 20.82 -10.88
N TYR A 188 -10.94 19.56 -11.12
CA TYR A 188 -12.31 19.12 -11.37
C TYR A 188 -12.71 18.05 -10.36
N ASP A 189 -13.72 18.34 -9.56
CA ASP A 189 -14.28 17.46 -8.55
C ASP A 189 -15.79 17.30 -8.79
N TYR A 190 -16.21 16.11 -9.23
CA TYR A 190 -17.59 15.83 -9.57
C TYR A 190 -18.39 15.22 -8.41
N PHE A 191 -17.70 14.77 -7.35
CA PHE A 191 -18.26 13.96 -6.26
C PHE A 191 -17.90 14.46 -4.86
N ASN A 192 -17.48 15.73 -4.72
CA ASN A 192 -17.08 16.37 -3.47
C ASN A 192 -15.88 15.70 -2.75
N GLY A 193 -14.97 15.11 -3.52
CA GLY A 193 -13.77 14.45 -2.99
C GLY A 193 -12.84 15.40 -2.26
N ILE A 194 -12.77 16.68 -2.64
CA ILE A 194 -11.98 17.72 -1.94
C ILE A 194 -12.51 17.93 -0.52
N GLN A 195 -13.84 18.02 -0.38
CA GLN A 195 -14.45 18.16 0.94
C GLN A 195 -14.24 16.92 1.79
N ASP A 196 -14.36 15.73 1.19
CA ASP A 196 -14.11 14.46 1.89
C ASP A 196 -12.67 14.34 2.36
N LEU A 197 -11.69 14.82 1.59
CA LEU A 197 -10.28 14.91 2.03
C LEU A 197 -10.13 15.88 3.22
N ALA A 198 -10.76 17.04 3.16
CA ALA A 198 -10.71 18.04 4.24
C ALA A 198 -11.35 17.51 5.54
N ASP A 199 -12.46 16.79 5.42
CA ASP A 199 -13.18 16.15 6.54
C ASP A 199 -12.49 14.85 7.01
N GLN A 200 -11.44 14.40 6.31
CA GLN A 200 -10.81 13.09 6.53
C GLN A 200 -11.81 11.92 6.40
N ALA A 201 -12.84 12.06 5.57
CA ALA A 201 -13.90 11.09 5.41
C ALA A 201 -13.67 10.18 4.19
N ILE A 202 -13.93 8.87 4.35
CA ILE A 202 -13.91 7.93 3.23
C ILE A 202 -15.35 7.70 2.78
N ARG A 203 -15.65 8.13 1.55
CA ARG A 203 -16.96 7.89 0.92
C ARG A 203 -16.80 7.22 -0.42
N PHE A 204 -17.65 6.21 -0.66
CA PHE A 204 -17.74 5.59 -1.99
C PHE A 204 -18.42 6.55 -2.98
N VAL A 205 -18.07 6.41 -4.24
CA VAL A 205 -18.78 7.10 -5.33
C VAL A 205 -20.12 6.38 -5.54
N GLY A 206 -21.22 6.98 -5.07
CA GLY A 206 -22.53 6.33 -5.06
C GLY A 206 -22.80 5.55 -3.77
N ARG A 207 -23.57 4.46 -3.86
CA ARG A 207 -23.96 3.68 -2.69
C ARG A 207 -22.92 2.62 -2.36
N ALA A 208 -22.38 2.64 -1.14
CA ALA A 208 -21.34 1.72 -0.70
C ALA A 208 -21.67 0.23 -0.95
N PRO A 209 -22.87 -0.28 -0.63
CA PRO A 209 -23.22 -1.66 -0.92
C PRO A 209 -23.05 -2.05 -2.40
N GLU A 210 -23.55 -1.22 -3.30
CA GLU A 210 -23.50 -1.46 -4.75
C GLU A 210 -22.06 -1.42 -5.25
N ARG A 211 -21.27 -0.45 -4.78
CA ARG A 211 -19.87 -0.30 -5.15
C ARG A 211 -18.98 -1.45 -4.68
N ILE A 212 -19.27 -2.00 -3.50
CA ILE A 212 -18.58 -3.19 -2.99
C ILE A 212 -18.99 -4.43 -3.77
N ASP A 213 -20.28 -4.56 -4.13
CA ASP A 213 -20.78 -5.69 -4.91
C ASP A 213 -20.22 -5.73 -6.32
N GLU A 214 -19.85 -4.60 -6.91
CA GLU A 214 -19.10 -4.52 -8.18
C GLU A 214 -17.65 -5.00 -8.06
N ASP A 215 -16.95 -4.68 -6.97
CA ASP A 215 -15.59 -5.14 -6.70
C ASP A 215 -15.35 -5.23 -5.18
N ARG A 216 -15.27 -6.46 -4.67
CA ARG A 216 -15.06 -6.76 -3.24
C ARG A 216 -13.72 -6.22 -2.72
N LEU A 217 -12.72 -6.02 -3.60
CA LEU A 217 -11.43 -5.45 -3.19
C LEU A 217 -11.57 -4.05 -2.58
N ARG A 218 -12.62 -3.33 -2.92
CA ARG A 218 -12.92 -2.01 -2.35
C ARG A 218 -13.05 -2.05 -0.82
N ILE A 219 -13.39 -3.20 -0.22
CA ILE A 219 -13.37 -3.40 1.24
C ILE A 219 -11.94 -3.23 1.78
N LEU A 220 -10.98 -3.95 1.23
CA LEU A 220 -9.57 -3.86 1.67
C LEU A 220 -8.99 -2.47 1.36
N ARG A 221 -9.35 -1.89 0.22
CA ARG A 221 -8.96 -0.52 -0.13
C ARG A 221 -9.51 0.52 0.84
N TYR A 222 -10.74 0.34 1.36
CA TYR A 222 -11.32 1.18 2.41
C TYR A 222 -10.42 1.18 3.66
N PHE A 223 -10.08 0.01 4.17
CA PHE A 223 -9.16 -0.11 5.32
C PHE A 223 -7.76 0.42 5.00
N ARG A 224 -7.24 0.16 3.80
CA ARG A 224 -5.95 0.71 3.38
C ARG A 224 -5.94 2.24 3.42
N PHE A 225 -6.97 2.92 2.96
CA PHE A 225 -7.01 4.38 3.00
C PHE A 225 -7.14 4.93 4.42
N ILE A 226 -7.81 4.24 5.33
CA ILE A 226 -7.73 4.58 6.75
C ILE A 226 -6.27 4.48 7.22
N ALA A 227 -5.58 3.37 6.91
CA ALA A 227 -4.21 3.12 7.34
C ALA A 227 -3.18 4.11 6.74
N THR A 228 -3.27 4.42 5.43
CA THR A 228 -2.23 5.17 4.71
C THR A 228 -2.46 6.68 4.67
N LEU A 229 -3.70 7.11 4.73
CA LEU A 229 -4.06 8.53 4.68
C LEU A 229 -4.42 9.12 6.05
N GLY A 230 -4.58 8.28 7.08
CA GLY A 230 -5.05 8.71 8.40
C GLY A 230 -6.51 9.18 8.38
N MET A 231 -7.29 8.66 7.43
CA MET A 231 -8.68 9.05 7.28
C MET A 231 -9.54 8.40 8.37
N ARG A 232 -10.59 9.10 8.78
CA ARG A 232 -11.55 8.59 9.74
C ARG A 232 -12.54 7.67 9.02
N GLY A 233 -12.58 6.40 9.40
CA GLY A 233 -13.58 5.45 8.92
C GLY A 233 -14.97 5.67 9.53
N GLU A 234 -15.35 6.91 9.78
CA GLU A 234 -16.49 7.24 10.64
C GLU A 234 -17.85 7.35 9.91
N SER A 235 -17.90 7.22 8.60
CA SER A 235 -19.22 7.00 7.99
C SER A 235 -19.70 5.61 8.40
N LYS A 236 -20.60 5.57 9.40
CA LYS A 236 -21.18 4.31 9.88
C LYS A 236 -21.75 3.46 8.76
N MET A 237 -22.23 4.10 7.67
CA MET A 237 -22.83 3.41 6.54
C MET A 237 -21.79 2.70 5.68
N GLU A 238 -20.69 3.37 5.31
CA GLU A 238 -19.61 2.77 4.50
C GLU A 238 -18.87 1.68 5.25
N PHE A 239 -18.56 1.95 6.53
CA PHE A 239 -17.94 0.96 7.40
C PHE A 239 -18.83 -0.28 7.54
N GLN A 240 -20.13 -0.11 7.87
CA GLN A 240 -21.04 -1.23 8.03
C GLN A 240 -21.20 -2.02 6.72
N ALA A 241 -21.27 -1.31 5.58
CA ALA A 241 -21.34 -1.98 4.28
C ALA A 241 -20.09 -2.84 4.00
N CYS A 242 -18.89 -2.38 4.42
CA CYS A 242 -17.65 -3.16 4.33
C CYS A 242 -17.71 -4.41 5.22
N ILE A 243 -18.19 -4.27 6.46
CA ILE A 243 -18.28 -5.39 7.40
C ILE A 243 -19.29 -6.43 6.93
N ASP A 244 -20.50 -6.00 6.53
CA ASP A 244 -21.56 -6.90 6.08
C ASP A 244 -21.13 -7.74 4.86
N ARG A 245 -20.24 -7.19 4.02
CA ARG A 245 -19.76 -7.84 2.79
C ARG A 245 -18.37 -8.47 2.92
N ALA A 246 -17.72 -8.34 4.07
CA ALA A 246 -16.41 -8.95 4.29
C ALA A 246 -16.32 -10.45 3.96
N PRO A 247 -17.36 -11.29 4.22
CA PRO A 247 -17.32 -12.70 3.84
C PRO A 247 -17.07 -12.95 2.35
N ALA A 248 -17.45 -12.02 1.47
CA ALA A 248 -17.23 -12.13 0.02
C ALA A 248 -15.77 -11.86 -0.42
N LEU A 249 -14.90 -11.44 0.49
CA LEU A 249 -13.46 -11.32 0.22
C LEU A 249 -12.82 -12.65 -0.21
N LYS A 250 -13.41 -13.80 0.16
CA LYS A 250 -12.99 -15.14 -0.27
C LYS A 250 -13.07 -15.35 -1.79
N GLU A 251 -13.87 -14.56 -2.49
CA GLU A 251 -14.04 -14.62 -3.94
C GLU A 251 -12.88 -13.92 -4.69
N LEU A 252 -12.06 -13.15 -3.98
CA LEU A 252 -10.93 -12.42 -4.59
C LEU A 252 -9.74 -13.35 -4.82
N SER A 253 -8.92 -13.01 -5.83
CA SER A 253 -7.63 -13.68 -6.00
C SER A 253 -6.67 -13.34 -4.84
N ALA A 254 -5.86 -14.31 -4.46
CA ALA A 254 -4.91 -14.21 -3.37
C ALA A 254 -3.91 -13.04 -3.57
N GLU A 255 -3.49 -12.80 -4.81
CA GLU A 255 -2.56 -11.73 -5.17
C GLU A 255 -3.16 -10.34 -4.90
N ARG A 256 -4.45 -10.16 -5.19
CA ARG A 256 -5.15 -8.90 -4.91
C ARG A 256 -5.27 -8.67 -3.41
N ILE A 257 -5.63 -9.71 -2.65
CA ILE A 257 -5.70 -9.66 -1.18
C ILE A 257 -4.33 -9.31 -0.60
N LYS A 258 -3.27 -10.04 -1.01
CA LYS A 258 -1.89 -9.80 -0.56
C LYS A 258 -1.47 -8.36 -0.83
N SER A 259 -1.70 -7.86 -2.05
CA SER A 259 -1.30 -6.51 -2.43
C SER A 259 -1.90 -5.43 -1.53
N GLU A 260 -3.19 -5.52 -1.19
CA GLU A 260 -3.83 -4.53 -0.30
C GLU A 260 -3.45 -4.76 1.17
N LEU A 261 -3.38 -6.02 1.64
CA LEU A 261 -2.97 -6.35 3.01
C LEU A 261 -1.54 -5.88 3.29
N PHE A 262 -0.59 -6.11 2.39
CA PHE A 262 0.80 -5.68 2.58
C PHE A 262 0.93 -4.16 2.61
N LYS A 263 0.16 -3.41 1.81
CA LYS A 263 0.09 -1.94 1.90
C LYS A 263 -0.50 -1.46 3.23
N ILE A 264 -1.46 -2.21 3.80
CA ILE A 264 -1.96 -1.92 5.15
C ILE A 264 -0.86 -2.18 6.18
N LEU A 265 -0.19 -3.34 6.10
CA LEU A 265 0.86 -3.70 7.03
C LEU A 265 2.10 -2.81 6.93
N ASP A 266 2.42 -2.28 5.75
CA ASP A 266 3.54 -1.36 5.53
C ASP A 266 3.28 0.05 6.09
N SER A 267 2.02 0.44 6.27
CA SER A 267 1.66 1.76 6.76
C SER A 267 2.15 2.02 8.20
N THR A 268 2.53 3.25 8.50
CA THR A 268 2.92 3.68 9.85
C THR A 268 1.72 3.97 10.77
N MET A 269 0.54 4.23 10.20
CA MET A 269 -0.69 4.55 10.95
C MET A 269 -1.64 3.36 11.12
N GLN A 270 -1.17 2.14 10.90
CA GLN A 270 -1.97 0.94 10.70
C GLN A 270 -2.58 0.31 11.94
N LEU A 271 -2.03 0.58 13.14
CA LEU A 271 -2.31 -0.24 14.34
C LEU A 271 -3.79 -0.32 14.69
N ASP A 272 -4.47 0.83 14.67
CA ASP A 272 -5.89 0.88 14.96
C ASP A 272 -6.73 0.24 13.85
N VAL A 273 -6.27 0.33 12.60
CA VAL A 273 -6.96 -0.27 11.44
C VAL A 273 -6.89 -1.80 11.47
N VAL A 274 -5.72 -2.36 11.78
CA VAL A 274 -5.57 -3.82 11.88
C VAL A 274 -6.40 -4.37 13.05
N ALA A 275 -6.42 -3.66 14.19
CA ALA A 275 -7.28 -4.00 15.33
C ALA A 275 -8.78 -3.92 14.94
N LEU A 276 -9.17 -2.88 14.18
CA LEU A 276 -10.54 -2.73 13.67
C LEU A 276 -10.92 -3.90 12.76
N MET A 277 -10.06 -4.26 11.79
CA MET A 277 -10.27 -5.41 10.91
C MET A 277 -10.35 -6.74 11.67
N TYR A 278 -9.52 -6.91 12.70
CA TYR A 278 -9.54 -8.10 13.55
C TYR A 278 -10.84 -8.21 14.34
N ASN A 279 -11.22 -7.15 15.06
CA ASN A 279 -12.40 -7.11 15.92
C ASN A 279 -13.71 -7.32 15.17
N HIS A 280 -13.76 -6.91 13.89
CA HIS A 280 -14.92 -7.10 13.01
C HIS A 280 -14.80 -8.33 12.09
N GLY A 281 -13.80 -9.20 12.32
CA GLY A 281 -13.67 -10.48 11.64
C GLY A 281 -13.17 -10.40 10.19
N VAL A 282 -12.83 -9.22 9.68
CA VAL A 282 -12.34 -9.04 8.30
C VAL A 282 -11.03 -9.81 8.06
N LEU A 283 -10.09 -9.73 9.01
CA LEU A 283 -8.82 -10.47 8.89
C LEU A 283 -9.03 -11.98 8.86
N LYS A 284 -9.96 -12.52 9.64
CA LYS A 284 -10.25 -13.97 9.69
C LYS A 284 -10.78 -14.52 8.37
N VAL A 285 -11.31 -13.66 7.49
CA VAL A 285 -11.79 -14.07 6.17
C VAL A 285 -10.64 -14.31 5.20
N ILE A 286 -9.56 -13.50 5.30
CA ILE A 286 -8.48 -13.44 4.32
C ILE A 286 -7.17 -14.05 4.82
N LEU A 287 -7.03 -14.27 6.13
CA LEU A 287 -5.79 -14.73 6.74
C LEU A 287 -6.07 -15.87 7.72
N PRO A 288 -5.58 -17.10 7.46
CA PRO A 288 -5.64 -18.18 8.41
C PRO A 288 -4.74 -17.90 9.62
N TYR A 289 -5.06 -18.54 10.76
CA TYR A 289 -4.27 -18.45 12.00
C TYR A 289 -4.09 -17.05 12.59
N VAL A 290 -4.89 -16.06 12.15
CA VAL A 290 -4.78 -14.69 12.65
C VAL A 290 -5.12 -14.62 14.15
N THR A 291 -4.29 -13.91 14.90
CA THR A 291 -4.43 -13.67 16.34
C THR A 291 -4.67 -12.19 16.65
N SER A 292 -4.76 -11.87 17.96
CA SER A 292 -4.86 -10.49 18.42
C SER A 292 -3.68 -9.64 17.90
N PRO A 293 -3.91 -8.41 17.45
CA PRO A 293 -2.86 -7.53 16.90
C PRO A 293 -1.93 -6.91 17.95
N GLU A 294 -1.99 -7.35 19.21
CA GLU A 294 -1.18 -6.76 20.30
C GLU A 294 0.32 -6.91 20.03
N ARG A 295 0.76 -8.09 19.58
CA ARG A 295 2.18 -8.31 19.23
C ARG A 295 2.60 -7.42 18.06
N LEU A 296 1.76 -7.28 17.05
CA LEU A 296 2.00 -6.34 15.95
C LEU A 296 2.12 -4.90 16.44
N ARG A 297 1.29 -4.49 17.40
CA ARG A 297 1.35 -3.13 17.98
C ARG A 297 2.71 -2.86 18.60
N GLN A 298 3.22 -3.80 19.41
CA GLN A 298 4.54 -3.67 20.01
C GLN A 298 5.65 -3.68 18.97
N LEU A 299 5.57 -4.59 18.00
CA LEU A 299 6.53 -4.65 16.89
C LEU A 299 6.60 -3.33 16.11
N ALA A 300 5.46 -2.77 15.74
CA ALA A 300 5.44 -1.52 14.99
C ALA A 300 5.98 -0.33 15.80
N TRP A 301 5.77 -0.33 17.13
CA TRP A 301 6.39 0.66 18.01
C TRP A 301 7.92 0.50 18.06
N LEU A 302 8.43 -0.74 18.14
CA LEU A 302 9.87 -1.02 18.04
C LEU A 302 10.45 -0.51 16.71
N GLU A 303 9.82 -0.83 15.59
CA GLU A 303 10.30 -0.47 14.25
C GLU A 303 10.28 1.03 13.95
N THR A 304 9.35 1.80 14.54
CA THR A 304 9.14 3.20 14.15
C THR A 304 9.62 4.20 15.19
N SER A 305 9.62 3.83 16.48
CA SER A 305 9.79 4.78 17.58
C SER A 305 10.92 4.41 18.53
N ALA A 306 11.04 3.14 18.93
CA ALA A 306 11.96 2.73 19.98
C ALA A 306 13.39 2.53 19.50
N ILE A 307 13.55 1.98 18.28
CA ILE A 307 14.84 1.58 17.74
C ILE A 307 15.23 2.51 16.58
N LYS A 308 16.51 2.93 16.54
CA LYS A 308 17.02 3.92 15.57
C LYS A 308 18.16 3.35 14.70
N PHE A 309 18.12 2.06 14.40
CA PHE A 309 19.05 1.44 13.45
C PHE A 309 18.47 1.48 12.03
N GLU A 310 19.30 1.70 11.03
CA GLU A 310 18.87 1.72 9.63
C GLU A 310 18.37 0.35 9.14
N CYS A 311 18.86 -0.74 9.72
CA CYS A 311 18.42 -2.11 9.44
C CYS A 311 17.02 -2.41 10.01
N VAL A 312 16.51 -1.61 10.96
CA VAL A 312 15.18 -1.78 11.56
C VAL A 312 14.21 -0.82 10.91
N ARG A 313 13.49 -1.33 9.91
CA ARG A 313 12.44 -0.59 9.19
C ARG A 313 11.13 -1.35 9.23
N PRO A 314 9.99 -0.67 9.05
CA PRO A 314 8.71 -1.34 8.83
C PRO A 314 8.83 -2.41 7.75
N ASP A 315 8.37 -3.62 8.07
CA ASP A 315 8.43 -4.75 7.14
C ASP A 315 7.10 -5.52 7.15
N PRO A 316 6.35 -5.54 6.01
CA PRO A 316 5.02 -6.16 5.96
C PRO A 316 5.02 -7.65 6.27
N LEU A 317 6.09 -8.39 5.90
CA LEU A 317 6.16 -9.83 6.13
C LEU A 317 6.44 -10.16 7.61
N ARG A 318 7.34 -9.43 8.26
CA ARG A 318 7.58 -9.52 9.71
C ARG A 318 6.33 -9.13 10.50
N ARG A 319 5.62 -8.11 10.06
CA ARG A 319 4.35 -7.69 10.65
C ARG A 319 3.24 -8.73 10.45
N LEU A 320 3.24 -9.44 9.30
CA LEU A 320 2.38 -10.60 9.09
C LEU A 320 2.71 -11.72 10.09
N ALA A 321 3.99 -12.04 10.31
CA ALA A 321 4.41 -13.01 11.30
C ALA A 321 3.96 -12.66 12.73
N ALA A 322 3.92 -11.37 13.07
CA ALA A 322 3.42 -10.90 14.36
C ALA A 322 1.90 -11.05 14.53
N LEU A 323 1.14 -11.21 13.45
CA LEU A 323 -0.31 -11.34 13.44
C LEU A 323 -0.81 -12.79 13.49
N VAL A 324 0.04 -13.77 13.26
CA VAL A 324 -0.36 -15.17 13.14
C VAL A 324 0.28 -16.02 14.24
N ALA A 325 -0.40 -17.08 14.66
CA ALA A 325 0.14 -18.11 15.55
C ALA A 325 -0.11 -19.47 14.92
N THR A 326 0.95 -20.09 14.41
CA THR A 326 0.91 -21.38 13.73
C THR A 326 2.29 -22.03 13.76
N ASP A 327 2.42 -23.18 13.11
CA ASP A 327 3.64 -23.96 12.92
C ASP A 327 4.10 -23.91 11.44
N GLU A 328 5.06 -24.74 11.08
CA GLU A 328 5.58 -24.86 9.71
C GLU A 328 4.48 -25.23 8.72
N GLN A 329 3.58 -26.15 9.09
CA GLN A 329 2.47 -26.54 8.21
C GLN A 329 1.53 -25.38 7.95
N GLY A 330 1.19 -24.59 8.97
CA GLY A 330 0.34 -23.42 8.80
C GLY A 330 1.00 -22.29 7.98
N THR A 331 2.35 -22.22 7.91
CA THR A 331 3.02 -21.27 6.99
C THR A 331 2.77 -21.64 5.53
N VAL A 332 2.63 -22.93 5.21
CA VAL A 332 2.26 -23.38 3.86
C VAL A 332 0.85 -22.89 3.52
N GLU A 333 -0.10 -23.04 4.43
CA GLU A 333 -1.49 -22.57 4.21
C GLU A 333 -1.57 -21.05 4.06
N ILE A 334 -0.81 -20.28 4.84
CA ILE A 334 -0.70 -18.81 4.68
C ILE A 334 -0.09 -18.46 3.32
N THR A 335 0.94 -19.21 2.92
CA THR A 335 1.60 -19.01 1.61
C THR A 335 0.64 -19.22 0.46
N GLU A 336 -0.18 -20.26 0.52
CA GLU A 336 -1.21 -20.53 -0.48
C GLU A 336 -2.31 -19.47 -0.47
N ALA A 337 -2.80 -19.08 0.72
CA ALA A 337 -3.85 -18.10 0.90
C ALA A 337 -3.46 -16.69 0.38
N LEU A 338 -2.18 -16.33 0.45
CA LEU A 338 -1.67 -15.02 0.02
C LEU A 338 -0.80 -15.09 -1.24
N LYS A 339 -0.56 -16.27 -1.81
CA LYS A 339 0.37 -16.46 -2.95
C LYS A 339 1.74 -15.80 -2.68
N LEU A 340 2.33 -16.14 -1.54
CA LEU A 340 3.69 -15.69 -1.23
C LEU A 340 4.69 -16.30 -2.21
N SER A 341 5.72 -15.56 -2.57
CA SER A 341 6.86 -16.10 -3.32
C SER A 341 7.67 -17.08 -2.47
N ASN A 342 8.49 -17.90 -3.11
CA ASN A 342 9.35 -18.84 -2.39
C ASN A 342 10.26 -18.16 -1.35
N ALA A 343 10.79 -16.99 -1.67
CA ALA A 343 11.61 -16.22 -0.74
C ALA A 343 10.80 -15.70 0.46
N GLU A 344 9.58 -15.20 0.23
CA GLU A 344 8.67 -14.77 1.29
C GLU A 344 8.24 -15.95 2.17
N HIS A 345 7.93 -17.09 1.56
CA HIS A 345 7.60 -18.32 2.29
C HIS A 345 8.75 -18.75 3.21
N GLN A 346 9.97 -18.88 2.67
CA GLN A 346 11.14 -19.28 3.45
C GLN A 346 11.40 -18.32 4.62
N ARG A 347 11.30 -17.01 4.39
CA ARG A 347 11.48 -16.00 5.44
C ARG A 347 10.34 -16.04 6.46
N LEU A 348 9.09 -16.25 6.04
CA LEU A 348 7.96 -16.40 6.97
C LEU A 348 8.14 -17.66 7.85
N THR A 349 8.53 -18.78 7.24
CA THR A 349 8.82 -20.02 7.97
C THR A 349 9.95 -19.83 8.99
N SER A 350 11.03 -19.14 8.62
CA SER A 350 12.12 -18.86 9.57
C SER A 350 11.69 -17.99 10.76
N MET A 351 10.65 -17.18 10.63
CA MET A 351 10.09 -16.36 11.70
C MET A 351 9.08 -17.12 12.58
N ILE A 352 8.34 -18.08 12.02
CA ILE A 352 7.27 -18.80 12.72
C ILE A 352 7.77 -20.11 13.34
N ALA A 353 8.62 -20.84 12.62
CA ALA A 353 9.27 -22.08 13.07
C ALA A 353 10.80 -21.90 13.04
N PRO A 354 11.37 -21.07 13.94
CA PRO A 354 12.76 -20.70 13.88
C PRO A 354 13.68 -21.85 14.26
N GLN A 355 14.83 -21.95 13.56
CA GLN A 355 15.93 -22.85 13.93
C GLN A 355 16.75 -22.34 15.12
N TRP A 356 16.55 -21.09 15.52
CA TRP A 356 17.19 -20.43 16.65
C TRP A 356 16.17 -19.59 17.40
N GLU A 357 16.08 -19.80 18.70
CA GLU A 357 15.26 -18.99 19.59
C GLU A 357 16.06 -17.78 20.07
N ALA A 358 15.49 -16.58 19.92
CA ALA A 358 16.15 -15.36 20.31
C ALA A 358 16.23 -15.26 21.83
N ASP A 359 17.45 -15.07 22.35
CA ASP A 359 17.74 -14.85 23.76
C ASP A 359 18.56 -13.56 23.93
N TRP A 360 18.01 -12.61 24.68
CA TRP A 360 18.67 -11.33 24.94
C TRP A 360 19.97 -11.47 25.76
N GLN A 361 20.18 -12.59 26.46
CA GLN A 361 21.36 -12.91 27.25
C GLN A 361 22.44 -13.65 26.47
N ILE A 362 22.22 -13.97 25.19
CA ILE A 362 23.18 -14.68 24.34
C ILE A 362 24.59 -14.07 24.43
N SER A 363 25.62 -14.91 24.55
CA SER A 363 26.99 -14.42 24.55
C SER A 363 27.39 -13.84 23.17
N ASN A 364 28.41 -12.97 23.14
CA ASN A 364 28.88 -12.40 21.86
C ASN A 364 29.44 -13.48 20.92
N ASN A 365 30.07 -14.52 21.44
CA ASN A 365 30.58 -15.62 20.64
C ASN A 365 29.45 -16.43 20.01
N ASP A 366 28.46 -16.81 20.82
CA ASP A 366 27.32 -17.56 20.31
C ASP A 366 26.46 -16.73 19.35
N LEU A 367 26.34 -15.42 19.59
CA LEU A 367 25.68 -14.50 18.67
C LEU A 367 26.34 -14.47 17.30
N ARG A 368 27.69 -14.38 17.26
CA ARG A 368 28.42 -14.38 15.99
C ARG A 368 28.30 -15.70 15.26
N ALA A 369 28.35 -16.83 15.97
CA ALA A 369 28.10 -18.14 15.39
C ALA A 369 26.65 -18.27 14.86
N THR A 370 25.69 -17.69 15.56
CA THR A 370 24.29 -17.63 15.12
C THR A 370 24.15 -16.76 13.86
N LEU A 371 24.75 -15.58 13.84
CA LEU A 371 24.75 -14.70 12.66
C LEU A 371 25.36 -15.40 11.43
N TYR A 372 26.39 -16.19 11.61
CA TYR A 372 26.95 -17.01 10.53
C TYR A 372 25.96 -18.05 10.00
N ARG A 373 25.26 -18.78 10.90
CA ARG A 373 24.35 -19.89 10.55
C ARG A 373 23.05 -19.43 9.92
N VAL A 374 22.41 -18.41 10.52
CA VAL A 374 21.04 -18.04 10.12
C VAL A 374 20.96 -16.68 9.40
N GLY A 375 22.03 -15.91 9.44
CA GLY A 375 22.13 -14.60 8.80
C GLY A 375 21.56 -13.45 9.63
N ALA A 376 22.13 -12.25 9.43
CA ALA A 376 21.78 -11.05 10.18
C ALA A 376 20.30 -10.66 10.06
N ALA A 377 19.73 -10.73 8.85
CA ALA A 377 18.31 -10.38 8.62
C ALA A 377 17.36 -11.28 9.43
N THR A 378 17.64 -12.59 9.48
CA THR A 378 16.83 -13.54 10.27
C THR A 378 16.96 -13.27 11.78
N VAL A 379 18.18 -12.99 12.26
CA VAL A 379 18.41 -12.63 13.68
C VAL A 379 17.62 -11.39 14.04
N ILE A 380 17.64 -10.34 13.21
CA ILE A 380 16.87 -9.10 13.45
C ILE A 380 15.37 -9.39 13.47
N ASP A 381 14.86 -10.18 12.53
CA ASP A 381 13.44 -10.54 12.48
C ASP A 381 13.01 -11.25 13.77
N LEU A 382 13.77 -12.25 14.22
CA LEU A 382 13.46 -13.05 15.41
C LEU A 382 13.56 -12.22 16.70
N VAL A 383 14.60 -11.41 16.83
CA VAL A 383 14.79 -10.51 17.98
C VAL A 383 13.61 -9.53 18.10
N LEU A 384 13.21 -8.89 17.01
CA LEU A 384 12.09 -7.94 17.04
C LEU A 384 10.76 -8.61 17.37
N LEU A 385 10.52 -9.80 16.83
CA LEU A 385 9.31 -10.58 17.13
C LEU A 385 9.29 -11.07 18.57
N GLU A 386 10.40 -11.56 19.10
CA GLU A 386 10.47 -12.02 20.50
C GLU A 386 10.34 -10.86 21.47
N TRP A 387 11.08 -9.76 21.23
CA TRP A 387 10.93 -8.55 22.03
C TRP A 387 9.51 -8.01 22.05
N ALA A 388 8.84 -7.95 20.88
CA ALA A 388 7.43 -7.56 20.80
C ALA A 388 6.52 -8.51 21.60
N GLY A 389 6.79 -9.82 21.60
CA GLY A 389 6.09 -10.82 22.42
C GLY A 389 6.27 -10.58 23.92
N MET A 390 7.50 -10.32 24.35
CA MET A 390 7.81 -10.01 25.76
C MET A 390 7.10 -8.72 26.22
N LEU A 391 7.02 -7.70 25.38
CA LEU A 391 6.33 -6.43 25.68
C LEU A 391 4.81 -6.62 25.83
N VAL A 392 4.21 -7.60 25.16
CA VAL A 392 2.80 -7.97 25.39
C VAL A 392 2.62 -8.70 26.73
N ALA A 393 3.57 -9.59 27.08
CA ALA A 393 3.49 -10.40 28.30
C ALA A 393 3.82 -9.61 29.57
N SER A 394 4.65 -8.58 29.49
CA SER A 394 5.18 -7.84 30.65
C SER A 394 4.96 -6.33 30.49
N SER A 395 4.25 -5.73 31.43
CA SER A 395 4.00 -4.28 31.47
C SER A 395 5.06 -3.47 32.23
N THR A 396 6.13 -4.08 32.74
CA THR A 396 7.08 -3.41 33.67
C THR A 396 8.54 -3.73 33.34
N GLY A 397 9.38 -2.67 33.36
CA GLY A 397 10.80 -2.67 33.71
C GLY A 397 11.73 -3.52 32.82
N LEU A 398 11.91 -3.13 31.55
CA LEU A 398 12.72 -3.90 30.59
C LEU A 398 14.12 -3.30 30.35
N GLY A 399 14.72 -2.53 31.29
CA GLY A 399 16.00 -1.85 31.03
C GLY A 399 17.12 -2.79 30.57
N GLU A 400 17.46 -3.82 31.35
CA GLU A 400 18.51 -4.78 31.00
C GLU A 400 18.14 -5.61 29.75
N VAL A 401 16.87 -5.98 29.63
CA VAL A 401 16.34 -6.70 28.47
C VAL A 401 16.47 -5.85 27.21
N GLN A 402 16.17 -4.56 27.30
CA GLN A 402 16.31 -3.61 26.20
C GLN A 402 17.75 -3.50 25.75
N ASP A 403 18.71 -3.36 26.69
CA ASP A 403 20.13 -3.24 26.38
C ASP A 403 20.64 -4.52 25.68
N GLY A 404 20.16 -5.70 26.13
CA GLY A 404 20.48 -6.98 25.51
C GLY A 404 20.01 -7.06 24.04
N TRP A 405 18.75 -6.69 23.78
CA TRP A 405 18.18 -6.69 22.43
C TRP A 405 18.88 -5.67 21.52
N VAL A 406 19.11 -4.45 22.01
CA VAL A 406 19.84 -3.41 21.26
C VAL A 406 21.24 -3.86 20.89
N ARG A 407 21.99 -4.50 21.81
CA ARG A 407 23.32 -5.08 21.56
C ARG A 407 23.29 -6.11 20.43
N ILE A 408 22.28 -7.00 20.42
CA ILE A 408 22.15 -8.03 19.38
C ILE A 408 21.89 -7.39 18.02
N ILE A 409 20.97 -6.41 17.94
CA ILE A 409 20.66 -5.71 16.70
C ILE A 409 21.87 -4.93 16.19
N ASP A 410 22.58 -4.21 17.07
CA ASP A 410 23.79 -3.48 16.71
C ASP A 410 24.88 -4.42 16.16
N THR A 411 25.09 -5.56 16.82
CA THR A 411 26.04 -6.58 16.36
C THR A 411 25.62 -7.15 15.00
N ALA A 412 24.34 -7.39 14.77
CA ALA A 412 23.83 -7.90 13.51
C ALA A 412 23.95 -6.87 12.37
N ASP A 413 23.70 -5.59 12.66
CA ASP A 413 23.83 -4.48 11.70
C ASP A 413 25.29 -4.30 11.28
N GLN A 414 26.23 -4.29 12.25
CA GLN A 414 27.65 -4.17 12.00
C GLN A 414 28.24 -5.38 11.27
N ALA A 415 27.73 -6.59 11.54
CA ALA A 415 28.18 -7.81 10.85
C ALA A 415 27.85 -7.79 9.35
N GLY A 416 26.82 -7.05 8.94
CA GLY A 416 26.49 -6.76 7.54
C GLY A 416 26.42 -7.96 6.58
N GLY A 417 26.25 -9.18 7.09
CA GLY A 417 26.26 -10.41 6.30
C GLY A 417 27.67 -10.93 5.95
N TYR A 418 28.74 -10.40 6.54
CA TYR A 418 30.12 -10.70 6.15
C TYR A 418 30.87 -11.67 7.09
N ILE A 419 30.19 -12.38 7.97
CA ILE A 419 30.82 -13.47 8.70
C ILE A 419 30.92 -14.64 7.73
N THR A 420 32.17 -14.93 7.29
CA THR A 420 32.43 -16.02 6.34
C THR A 420 33.53 -16.92 6.89
N PHE A 421 33.34 -18.21 6.75
CA PHE A 421 34.36 -19.19 7.11
C PHE A 421 35.59 -19.03 6.19
N PRO A 422 36.80 -18.88 6.74
CA PRO A 422 37.97 -18.45 5.97
C PRO A 422 38.63 -19.55 5.12
N LEU A 423 38.28 -20.84 5.31
CA LEU A 423 38.84 -21.95 4.55
C LEU A 423 37.93 -22.44 3.43
N LYS A 424 38.55 -23.10 2.46
CA LYS A 424 37.89 -23.73 1.31
C LYS A 424 38.41 -25.16 1.12
N GLY A 425 37.72 -25.98 0.33
CA GLY A 425 38.16 -27.34 0.02
C GLY A 425 39.57 -27.46 -0.52
N GLN A 426 40.07 -26.44 -1.25
CA GLN A 426 41.43 -26.38 -1.77
C GLN A 426 42.46 -26.39 -0.66
N ASP A 427 42.21 -25.76 0.47
CA ASP A 427 43.12 -25.71 1.61
C ASP A 427 43.41 -27.10 2.19
N VAL A 428 42.41 -27.98 2.19
CA VAL A 428 42.55 -29.37 2.63
C VAL A 428 43.32 -30.20 1.60
N LEU A 429 43.09 -29.98 0.31
CA LEU A 429 43.78 -30.67 -0.77
C LEU A 429 45.27 -30.28 -0.77
N ASP A 430 45.61 -29.02 -0.47
CA ASP A 430 46.97 -28.50 -0.42
C ASP A 430 47.81 -29.15 0.73
N LEU A 431 47.10 -29.70 1.75
CA LEU A 431 47.72 -30.52 2.82
C LEU A 431 47.92 -32.00 2.45
N GLY A 432 47.59 -32.40 1.21
CA GLY A 432 47.81 -33.74 0.70
C GLY A 432 46.64 -34.72 0.90
N VAL A 433 45.50 -34.27 1.38
CA VAL A 433 44.28 -35.10 1.50
C VAL A 433 43.71 -35.37 0.11
N ALA A 434 43.35 -36.62 -0.17
CA ALA A 434 42.78 -36.98 -1.46
C ALA A 434 41.37 -36.38 -1.65
N PRO A 435 41.02 -36.00 -2.89
CA PRO A 435 39.66 -35.50 -3.17
C PRO A 435 38.59 -36.53 -2.77
N GLY A 436 37.63 -36.12 -1.93
CA GLY A 436 36.57 -37.01 -1.48
C GLY A 436 35.82 -36.49 -0.26
N ARG A 437 35.08 -37.37 0.38
CA ARG A 437 34.23 -37.07 1.56
C ARG A 437 35.10 -36.56 2.74
N GLU A 438 36.31 -37.05 2.87
CA GLU A 438 37.23 -36.65 3.95
C GLU A 438 37.54 -35.14 3.94
N VAL A 439 37.59 -34.51 2.76
CA VAL A 439 37.78 -33.06 2.62
C VAL A 439 36.58 -32.31 3.27
N ALA A 440 35.38 -32.76 3.07
CA ALA A 440 34.21 -32.15 3.67
C ALA A 440 34.16 -32.39 5.19
N ASP A 441 34.47 -33.57 5.64
CA ASP A 441 34.48 -33.95 7.07
C ASP A 441 35.50 -33.10 7.85
N LEU A 442 36.74 -32.95 7.31
CA LEU A 442 37.77 -32.12 7.91
C LEU A 442 37.41 -30.63 7.94
N LEU A 443 36.87 -30.09 6.83
CA LEU A 443 36.37 -28.71 6.81
C LEU A 443 35.25 -28.48 7.84
N GLY A 444 34.31 -29.42 7.94
CA GLY A 444 33.23 -29.37 8.91
C GLY A 444 33.76 -29.31 10.36
N GLN A 445 34.73 -30.12 10.72
CA GLN A 445 35.36 -30.12 12.05
C GLN A 445 36.01 -28.76 12.37
N VAL A 446 36.75 -28.18 11.42
CA VAL A 446 37.40 -26.89 11.61
C VAL A 446 36.36 -25.77 11.65
N GLU A 447 35.28 -25.86 10.86
CA GLU A 447 34.19 -24.91 10.87
C GLU A 447 33.40 -24.93 12.19
N GLU A 448 33.13 -26.11 12.76
CA GLU A 448 32.52 -26.26 14.08
C GLU A 448 33.41 -25.65 15.17
N TRP A 449 34.73 -25.96 15.14
CA TRP A 449 35.67 -25.34 16.05
C TRP A 449 35.73 -23.81 15.90
N TRP A 450 35.71 -23.30 14.66
CA TRP A 450 35.71 -21.87 14.37
C TRP A 450 34.44 -21.18 14.89
N GLN A 451 33.28 -21.80 14.73
CA GLN A 451 32.05 -21.32 15.31
C GLN A 451 32.09 -21.32 16.84
N ALA A 452 32.62 -22.35 17.48
CA ALA A 452 32.79 -22.40 18.93
C ALA A 452 33.73 -21.30 19.48
N GLN A 453 34.65 -20.79 18.64
CA GLN A 453 35.48 -19.61 18.94
C GLN A 453 34.80 -18.28 18.61
N GLY A 454 33.48 -18.24 18.35
CA GLY A 454 32.72 -17.05 18.01
C GLY A 454 33.06 -16.50 16.61
N CYS A 455 33.50 -17.33 15.70
CA CYS A 455 33.86 -16.93 14.32
C CYS A 455 34.95 -15.83 14.28
N HIS A 456 35.87 -15.80 15.24
CA HIS A 456 36.93 -14.80 15.33
C HIS A 456 38.27 -15.25 14.77
N ALA A 457 38.52 -16.58 14.75
CA ALA A 457 39.77 -17.10 14.26
C ALA A 457 39.97 -16.72 12.78
N ASP A 458 41.17 -16.21 12.48
CA ASP A 458 41.51 -15.84 11.12
C ASP A 458 41.91 -17.10 10.29
N ARG A 459 42.27 -16.87 9.03
CA ARG A 459 42.62 -17.96 8.13
C ARG A 459 43.86 -18.74 8.61
N GLU A 460 44.83 -18.09 9.22
CA GLU A 460 46.04 -18.70 9.68
C GLU A 460 45.77 -19.67 10.84
N ALA A 461 45.04 -19.22 11.85
CA ALA A 461 44.59 -20.06 12.96
C ALA A 461 43.71 -21.24 12.50
N CYS A 462 42.83 -21.03 11.50
CA CYS A 462 42.06 -22.13 10.93
C CYS A 462 42.92 -23.14 10.16
N LEU A 463 43.95 -22.70 9.45
CA LEU A 463 44.92 -23.58 8.77
C LEU A 463 45.77 -24.39 9.77
N GLU A 464 46.23 -23.80 10.86
CA GLU A 464 46.92 -24.50 11.94
C GLU A 464 46.04 -25.59 12.57
N LYS A 465 44.78 -25.28 12.83
CA LYS A 465 43.79 -26.24 13.34
C LYS A 465 43.61 -27.40 12.36
N LEU A 466 43.40 -27.09 11.07
CA LEU A 466 43.22 -28.06 10.00
C LEU A 466 44.44 -29.00 9.88
N ALA A 467 45.66 -28.44 9.88
CA ALA A 467 46.87 -29.24 9.80
C ALA A 467 47.05 -30.18 11.02
N GLY A 468 46.67 -29.71 12.22
CA GLY A 468 46.66 -30.54 13.43
C GLY A 468 45.62 -31.68 13.39
N ASP A 469 44.51 -31.52 12.66
CA ASP A 469 43.49 -32.56 12.51
C ASP A 469 43.82 -33.56 11.38
N VAL A 470 44.50 -33.13 10.31
CA VAL A 470 45.03 -33.99 9.22
C VAL A 470 46.15 -34.92 9.71
N LEU A 471 46.92 -34.48 10.72
CA LEU A 471 48.06 -35.25 11.27
C LEU A 471 47.64 -36.27 12.34
N LYS A 472 46.37 -36.35 12.72
CA LYS A 472 45.80 -37.32 13.66
C LYS A 472 45.22 -38.53 12.94
#